data_53a60d3c296ea761e0575d835c21dad3
#
_entry.id   53a60d3c296ea761e0575d835c21dad3
#
_cell.length_a   1.000
_cell.length_b   1.000
_cell.length_c   1.000
_cell.angle_alpha   90.00
_cell.angle_beta   90.00
_cell.angle_gamma   90.00
#
_symmetry.space_group_name_H-M   'P 1'
#
loop_
_entity.id
_entity.type
_entity.pdbx_description
1 polymer ?
#
loop_
_entity_poly.entity_id
_entity_poly.type
_entity_poly.pdbx_seq_one_letter_code
_entity_poly.pdbx_strand_id
1 'polypeptide(L)' 'MTIETRYNIGDRVWFMHDNKVKNEIIIKIDAVILKDMNCNDVGKTILYGLFNYSRCYAEHKLFPTKEELLKSL' A
#
# COMPACT_ATOMS: atom_id res chain seq x y z
N MET A 1 -19.62 4.96 -6.06
CA MET A 1 -18.99 4.13 -5.00
C MET A 1 -17.72 4.80 -4.53
N THR A 2 -17.60 4.98 -3.23
CA THR A 2 -16.40 5.60 -2.66
C THR A 2 -15.40 4.50 -2.29
N ILE A 3 -14.15 4.66 -2.73
CA ILE A 3 -13.07 3.76 -2.33
C ILE A 3 -12.32 4.44 -1.18
N GLU A 4 -12.34 3.79 -0.03
CA GLU A 4 -11.60 4.29 1.12
C GLU A 4 -10.20 3.71 1.11
N THR A 5 -9.20 4.57 1.26
CA THR A 5 -7.81 4.17 1.37
C THR A 5 -7.32 4.46 2.78
N ARG A 6 -6.46 3.59 3.29
CA ARG A 6 -5.90 3.73 4.63
C ARG A 6 -4.93 4.91 4.73
N TYR A 7 -4.27 5.22 3.62
CA TYR A 7 -3.27 6.29 3.57
C TYR A 7 -3.62 7.27 2.46
N ASN A 8 -3.08 8.47 2.55
CA ASN A 8 -3.28 9.53 1.55
C ASN A 8 -1.95 9.90 0.91
N ILE A 9 -2.03 10.54 -0.26
CA ILE A 9 -0.84 11.08 -0.92
C ILE A 9 -0.21 12.11 0.01
N GLY A 10 1.10 11.99 0.21
CA GLY A 10 1.84 12.83 1.15
C GLY A 10 2.07 12.21 2.51
N ASP A 11 1.39 11.12 2.81
CA ASP A 11 1.60 10.41 4.07
C ASP A 11 2.91 9.65 4.06
N ARG A 12 3.58 9.62 5.20
CA ARG A 12 4.79 8.82 5.37
C ARG A 12 4.40 7.44 5.88
N VAL A 13 4.93 6.40 5.22
CA VAL A 13 4.69 5.01 5.62
C VAL A 13 6.00 4.28 5.80
N TRP A 14 5.96 3.19 6.55
CA TRP A 14 7.12 2.36 6.86
C TRP A 14 6.93 0.98 6.25
N PHE A 15 8.01 0.41 5.75
CA PHE A 15 7.97 -0.90 5.08
C PHE A 15 9.33 -1.57 5.14
N MET A 16 9.35 -2.86 4.80
CA MET A 16 10.61 -3.62 4.71
C MET A 16 11.03 -3.72 3.25
N HIS A 17 12.30 -3.43 3.00
CA HIS A 17 12.91 -3.55 1.67
C HIS A 17 14.31 -4.12 1.86
N ASP A 18 14.58 -5.28 1.21
CA ASP A 18 15.87 -5.99 1.34
C ASP A 18 16.25 -6.26 2.80
N ASN A 19 15.27 -6.68 3.61
CA ASN A 19 15.44 -6.97 5.03
C ASN A 19 15.83 -5.75 5.87
N LYS A 20 15.53 -4.54 5.37
CA LYS A 20 15.82 -3.29 6.08
C LYS A 20 14.54 -2.49 6.24
N VAL A 21 14.41 -1.83 7.38
CA VAL A 21 13.29 -0.92 7.62
C VAL A 21 13.53 0.36 6.83
N LYS A 22 12.55 0.72 5.99
CA LYS A 22 12.60 1.93 5.19
C LYS A 22 11.33 2.74 5.41
N ASN A 23 11.38 4.02 5.11
CA ASN A 23 10.19 4.86 5.11
C ASN A 23 10.22 5.75 3.87
N GLU A 24 9.06 6.05 3.33
CA GLU A 24 8.92 6.94 2.19
C GLU A 24 7.55 7.60 2.19
N ILE A 25 7.41 8.60 1.34
CA ILE A 25 6.18 9.36 1.20
C ILE A 25 5.39 8.80 0.03
N ILE A 26 4.08 8.64 0.24
CA ILE A 26 3.18 8.16 -0.81
C ILE A 26 2.99 9.27 -1.85
N ILE A 27 3.27 8.94 -3.12
CA ILE A 27 3.11 9.88 -4.23
C ILE A 27 2.00 9.45 -5.18
N LYS A 28 1.49 8.22 -5.04
CA LYS A 28 0.48 7.69 -5.94
C LYS A 28 -0.36 6.64 -5.21
N ILE A 29 -1.64 6.59 -5.53
CA ILE A 29 -2.55 5.58 -5.00
C ILE A 29 -3.29 4.97 -6.17
N ASP A 30 -3.21 3.63 -6.31
CA ASP A 30 -3.92 2.88 -7.32
C ASP A 30 -4.87 1.89 -6.66
N ALA A 31 -6.10 1.84 -7.16
CA ALA A 31 -7.06 0.85 -6.73
C ALA A 31 -7.28 -0.16 -7.86
N VAL A 32 -7.08 -1.44 -7.56
CA VAL A 32 -7.29 -2.50 -8.53
C VAL A 32 -8.48 -3.34 -8.07
N ILE A 33 -9.49 -3.43 -8.93
CA ILE A 33 -10.66 -4.25 -8.65
C ILE A 33 -10.51 -5.55 -9.43
N LEU A 34 -10.52 -6.66 -8.71
CA LEU A 34 -10.42 -7.99 -9.31
C LEU A 34 -11.82 -8.49 -9.65
N LYS A 35 -11.99 -9.00 -10.86
CA LYS A 35 -13.27 -9.52 -11.33
C LYS A 35 -13.12 -10.96 -11.79
N ASP A 36 -14.18 -11.75 -11.59
CA ASP A 36 -14.19 -13.12 -12.09
C ASP A 36 -14.64 -13.15 -13.57
N MET A 37 -14.81 -14.35 -14.11
CA MET A 37 -15.21 -14.52 -15.53
C MET A 37 -16.59 -13.95 -15.83
N ASN A 38 -17.44 -13.79 -14.82
CA ASN A 38 -18.79 -13.24 -14.95
C ASN A 38 -18.84 -11.75 -14.65
N CYS A 39 -17.68 -11.11 -14.54
CA CYS A 39 -17.53 -9.68 -14.21
C CYS A 39 -18.06 -9.33 -12.83
N ASN A 40 -18.09 -10.29 -11.91
CA ASN A 40 -18.41 -10.03 -10.50
C ASN A 40 -17.15 -9.61 -9.76
N ASP A 41 -17.31 -8.64 -8.85
CA ASP A 41 -16.20 -8.20 -8.03
C ASP A 41 -15.84 -9.30 -7.02
N VAL A 42 -14.63 -9.84 -7.13
CA VAL A 42 -14.14 -10.87 -6.22
C VAL A 42 -13.09 -10.35 -5.24
N GLY A 43 -12.73 -9.08 -5.37
CA GLY A 43 -11.82 -8.44 -4.43
C GLY A 43 -11.30 -7.14 -4.96
N LYS A 44 -10.66 -6.39 -4.08
CA LYS A 44 -9.97 -5.16 -4.47
C LYS A 44 -8.63 -5.09 -3.74
N THR A 45 -7.65 -4.49 -4.38
CA THR A 45 -6.33 -4.26 -3.81
C THR A 45 -5.98 -2.80 -3.98
N ILE A 46 -5.52 -2.18 -2.90
CA ILE A 46 -5.02 -0.81 -2.95
C ILE A 46 -3.51 -0.87 -2.98
N LEU A 47 -2.93 -0.23 -4.00
CA LEU A 47 -1.48 -0.18 -4.17
C LEU A 47 -1.01 1.26 -4.01
N TYR A 48 0.13 1.43 -3.38
CA TYR A 48 0.71 2.75 -3.13
C TYR A 48 2.05 2.88 -3.83
N GLY A 49 2.20 3.96 -4.61
CA GLY A 49 3.48 4.31 -5.20
C GLY A 49 4.26 5.18 -4.24
N LEU A 50 5.52 4.84 -4.00
CA LEU A 50 6.37 5.54 -3.05
C LEU A 50 7.45 6.34 -3.77
N PHE A 51 7.85 7.45 -3.15
CA PHE A 51 8.91 8.31 -3.69
C PHE A 51 10.21 7.52 -3.80
N ASN A 52 10.91 7.67 -4.92
CA ASN A 52 12.15 6.97 -5.25
C ASN A 52 12.03 5.45 -5.45
N TYR A 53 10.81 4.93 -5.51
CA TYR A 53 10.58 3.51 -5.78
C TYR A 53 9.73 3.37 -7.02
N SER A 54 10.16 2.49 -7.93
CA SER A 54 9.45 2.27 -9.19
C SER A 54 8.30 1.27 -9.06
N ARG A 55 8.27 0.50 -7.96
CA ARG A 55 7.20 -0.47 -7.77
C ARG A 55 6.18 0.02 -6.74
N CYS A 56 4.96 -0.46 -6.90
CA CYS A 56 3.89 -0.17 -5.95
C CYS A 56 3.86 -1.22 -4.86
N TYR A 57 3.43 -0.80 -3.66
CA TYR A 57 3.33 -1.68 -2.50
C TYR A 57 1.88 -1.83 -2.09
N ALA A 58 1.49 -3.05 -1.74
CA ALA A 58 0.15 -3.32 -1.26
C ALA A 58 -0.07 -2.72 0.13
N GLU A 59 -1.30 -2.34 0.42
CA GLU A 59 -1.63 -1.67 1.68
C GLU A 59 -1.19 -2.48 2.91
N HIS A 60 -1.33 -3.79 2.87
CA HIS A 60 -0.95 -4.65 4.01
C HIS A 60 0.56 -4.72 4.26
N LYS A 61 1.38 -4.26 3.32
CA LYS A 61 2.83 -4.24 3.47
C LYS A 61 3.35 -2.91 4.00
N LEU A 62 2.47 -1.93 4.18
CA LEU A 62 2.82 -0.61 4.67
C LEU A 62 2.28 -0.41 6.08
N PHE A 63 3.00 0.35 6.88
CA PHE A 63 2.64 0.60 8.27
C PHE A 63 2.72 2.10 8.56
N PRO A 64 1.83 2.62 9.41
CA PRO A 64 1.83 4.06 9.70
C PRO A 64 2.98 4.49 10.59
N THR A 65 3.57 3.56 11.36
CA THR A 65 4.71 3.85 12.22
C THR A 65 5.72 2.71 12.17
N LYS A 66 6.97 3.03 12.53
CA LYS A 66 8.01 2.03 12.63
C LYS A 66 7.67 0.95 13.67
N GLU A 67 7.04 1.37 14.77
CA GLU A 67 6.66 0.44 15.83
C GLU A 67 5.66 -0.60 15.34
N GLU A 68 4.68 -0.18 14.54
CA GLU A 68 3.71 -1.10 13.95
C GLU A 68 4.38 -2.10 13.02
N LEU A 69 5.34 -1.62 12.23
CA LEU A 69 6.11 -2.50 11.35
C LEU A 69 6.88 -3.54 12.17
N LEU A 70 7.55 -3.14 13.22
CA LEU A 70 8.33 -4.05 14.05
C LEU A 70 7.47 -5.07 14.75
N LYS A 71 6.25 -4.71 15.13
CA LYS A 71 5.32 -5.65 15.76
C LYS A 71 4.83 -6.74 14.79
N SER A 72 4.90 -6.48 13.50
CA SER A 72 4.43 -7.44 12.49
C SER A 72 5.47 -8.49 12.13
N LEU A 73 6.68 -8.32 12.60
CA LEU A 73 7.79 -9.23 12.27
C LEU A 73 7.81 -10.46 13.16
#